data_49108aa4a778ac28282c560db1fdfe1b
#
_entry.id   49108aa4a778ac28282c560db1fdfe1b
#
_cell.length_a   1.000
_cell.length_b   1.000
_cell.length_c   1.000
_cell.angle_alpha   90.00
_cell.angle_beta   90.00
_cell.angle_gamma   90.00
#
_symmetry.space_group_name_H-M   'P 1'
#
loop_
_entity.id
_entity.type
_entity.pdbx_description
1 polymer ?
#
loop_
_entity_poly.entity_id
_entity_poly.type
_entity_poly.pdbx_seq_one_letter_code
_entity_poly.pdbx_strand_id
1 'polypeptide(L)'
;MLFWFLSTTCRAEVDSLQVCLPCNEIQKDSSLAQLSDKWKSGNLKVLHLGDSHVQIGHFSGEIKRLLQAKNSGIHFPYSLAKSVDGRLFKTKASGNWTGVSVLKPASGINISLTGYAVSTRDTSANIQWIAKDSLLSFRRVRVWTESDSCALTPDLGPFFQVTQMQQQGNLRFIDFESSLPLNQFTLQIRRNAPMQDQFTLHGIELISAEKGIEYVDLGVAGAQFTQLKSRANLVVDQVRALKPDLIICSFGTNEAYNLNWDARLYERSLIQFSQDIKSVLPQSVFLWTSPPDTRSQKRVPRYQNQLVQLLSNQAFPFYNLNAVMGGFGSSYSWVKRGYFLKDQVHLTKEGYQLQAKLFVLALLKSWGDQASLEPLLDQVNKQIISGNIPN
;
A
#
# COMPACT_ATOMS: atom_id res chain seq x y z
N MET A 1 -19.35 60.68 -30.91
CA MET A 1 -18.13 59.83 -31.02
C MET A 1 -18.10 58.94 -29.82
N LEU A 2 -18.72 57.74 -29.90
CA LEU A 2 -18.78 56.76 -28.82
C LEU A 2 -17.60 55.79 -28.97
N PHE A 3 -16.68 55.78 -28.02
CA PHE A 3 -15.63 54.78 -27.94
C PHE A 3 -16.16 53.53 -27.23
N TRP A 4 -16.29 52.45 -27.97
CA TRP A 4 -16.47 51.08 -27.40
C TRP A 4 -15.12 50.56 -26.94
N PHE A 5 -14.91 50.43 -25.63
CA PHE A 5 -13.86 49.63 -25.09
C PHE A 5 -14.31 48.17 -25.10
N LEU A 6 -13.80 47.37 -26.03
CA LEU A 6 -13.83 45.93 -25.99
C LEU A 6 -12.89 45.47 -24.88
N SER A 7 -13.44 45.09 -23.74
CA SER A 7 -12.71 44.33 -22.75
C SER A 7 -12.56 42.89 -23.26
N THR A 8 -11.46 42.59 -23.92
CA THR A 8 -10.98 41.23 -24.13
C THR A 8 -10.50 40.72 -22.79
N THR A 9 -11.41 40.21 -21.95
CA THR A 9 -11.05 39.39 -20.81
C THR A 9 -10.42 38.12 -21.32
N CYS A 10 -9.12 37.99 -21.08
CA CYS A 10 -8.31 36.83 -21.32
C CYS A 10 -8.93 35.62 -20.58
N ARG A 11 -9.68 34.78 -21.32
CA ARG A 11 -10.18 33.47 -20.87
C ARG A 11 -9.14 32.38 -21.12
N ALA A 12 -7.86 32.62 -20.81
CA ALA A 12 -6.75 31.75 -21.17
C ALA A 12 -6.06 31.06 -19.96
N GLU A 13 -6.71 30.96 -18.78
CA GLU A 13 -6.04 30.40 -17.60
C GLU A 13 -6.71 29.18 -16.91
N VAL A 14 -7.69 28.53 -17.54
CA VAL A 14 -8.43 27.42 -16.87
C VAL A 14 -8.02 26.04 -17.33
N ASP A 15 -7.07 25.89 -18.22
CA ASP A 15 -6.73 24.59 -18.83
C ASP A 15 -5.44 23.93 -18.32
N SER A 16 -4.69 24.54 -17.41
CA SER A 16 -3.51 23.90 -16.83
C SER A 16 -3.88 22.97 -15.68
N LEU A 17 -3.19 21.82 -15.59
CA LEU A 17 -3.28 20.94 -14.45
C LEU A 17 -2.77 21.68 -13.20
N GLN A 18 -3.60 21.75 -12.15
CA GLN A 18 -3.18 22.33 -10.89
C GLN A 18 -2.25 21.36 -10.16
N VAL A 19 -0.98 21.72 -10.07
CA VAL A 19 0.04 21.05 -9.26
C VAL A 19 0.91 22.11 -8.60
N CYS A 20 1.02 22.06 -7.28
CA CYS A 20 1.88 22.94 -6.52
C CYS A 20 3.28 22.29 -6.37
N LEU A 21 4.17 22.48 -7.34
CA LEU A 21 5.56 21.97 -7.24
C LEU A 21 6.35 22.57 -6.07
N PRO A 22 6.19 23.84 -5.68
CA PRO A 22 6.80 24.35 -4.44
C PRO A 22 6.31 23.64 -3.17
N CYS A 23 5.04 23.16 -3.16
CA CYS A 23 4.50 22.40 -2.03
C CYS A 23 4.99 20.93 -2.01
N ASN A 24 5.68 20.48 -3.07
CA ASN A 24 6.09 19.08 -3.21
C ASN A 24 7.34 18.78 -2.38
N GLU A 25 7.12 18.70 -1.08
CA GLU A 25 8.10 18.39 -0.06
C GLU A 25 7.50 17.57 1.06
N ILE A 26 8.33 16.89 1.84
CA ILE A 26 7.92 16.20 3.05
C ILE A 26 8.22 17.13 4.22
N GLN A 27 7.18 17.48 4.96
CA GLN A 27 7.33 18.28 6.18
C GLN A 27 7.95 17.46 7.31
N LYS A 28 8.77 18.08 8.16
CA LYS A 28 9.42 17.43 9.33
C LYS A 28 10.27 16.20 8.95
N ASP A 29 10.98 16.29 7.86
CA ASP A 29 11.68 15.18 7.20
C ASP A 29 13.04 14.80 7.82
N SER A 30 13.47 15.44 8.91
CA SER A 30 14.79 15.20 9.55
C SER A 30 15.04 13.71 9.85
N SER A 31 14.02 12.96 10.24
CA SER A 31 14.16 11.52 10.47
C SER A 31 14.25 10.71 9.17
N LEU A 32 13.80 11.23 8.03
CA LEU A 32 13.96 10.60 6.72
C LEU A 32 15.39 10.73 6.20
N ALA A 33 16.05 11.84 6.48
CA ALA A 33 17.43 12.07 6.07
C ALA A 33 18.38 10.95 6.53
N GLN A 34 18.14 10.35 7.71
CA GLN A 34 18.93 9.21 8.21
C GLN A 34 18.78 7.93 7.35
N LEU A 35 17.79 7.83 6.48
CA LEU A 35 17.61 6.72 5.56
C LEU A 35 18.38 6.89 4.24
N SER A 36 19.01 8.04 4.02
CA SER A 36 19.76 8.34 2.78
C SER A 36 20.83 7.29 2.45
N ASP A 37 21.60 6.86 3.46
CA ASP A 37 22.65 5.83 3.24
C ASP A 37 22.06 4.47 2.89
N LYS A 38 20.92 4.09 3.50
CA LYS A 38 20.20 2.86 3.15
C LYS A 38 19.63 2.93 1.75
N TRP A 39 19.11 4.10 1.34
CA TRP A 39 18.68 4.35 -0.03
C TRP A 39 19.84 4.17 -1.02
N LYS A 40 20.93 4.91 -0.82
CA LYS A 40 22.10 4.89 -1.71
C LYS A 40 22.77 3.51 -1.83
N SER A 41 22.78 2.74 -0.73
CA SER A 41 23.33 1.38 -0.72
C SER A 41 22.36 0.31 -1.23
N GLY A 42 21.12 0.67 -1.56
CA GLY A 42 20.09 -0.27 -1.99
C GLY A 42 19.61 -1.23 -0.88
N ASN A 43 19.77 -0.88 0.40
CA ASN A 43 19.41 -1.73 1.54
C ASN A 43 18.16 -1.22 2.29
N LEU A 44 17.33 -0.40 1.64
CA LEU A 44 16.15 0.19 2.24
C LEU A 44 14.96 -0.79 2.20
N LYS A 45 14.30 -0.96 3.33
CA LYS A 45 13.06 -1.74 3.46
C LYS A 45 11.88 -0.81 3.73
N VAL A 46 10.91 -0.81 2.83
CA VAL A 46 9.72 0.05 2.91
C VAL A 46 8.47 -0.81 3.11
N LEU A 47 7.66 -0.44 4.08
CA LEU A 47 6.30 -0.94 4.27
C LEU A 47 5.31 0.20 3.97
N HIS A 48 4.46 0.03 2.98
CA HIS A 48 3.44 1.01 2.61
C HIS A 48 2.04 0.48 2.91
N LEU A 49 1.39 1.05 3.90
CA LEU A 49 0.04 0.72 4.32
C LEU A 49 -0.96 1.74 3.78
N GLY A 50 -2.13 1.28 3.34
CA GLY A 50 -3.15 2.20 2.85
C GLY A 50 -4.52 1.57 2.60
N ASP A 51 -5.36 2.33 1.94
CA ASP A 51 -6.70 1.94 1.53
C ASP A 51 -6.76 1.44 0.07
N SER A 52 -7.86 1.69 -0.65
CA SER A 52 -8.03 1.33 -2.07
C SER A 52 -6.98 1.97 -2.98
N HIS A 53 -6.49 3.16 -2.67
CA HIS A 53 -5.47 3.85 -3.46
C HIS A 53 -4.13 3.10 -3.48
N VAL A 54 -3.80 2.39 -2.41
CA VAL A 54 -2.63 1.50 -2.34
C VAL A 54 -2.97 0.12 -2.90
N GLN A 55 -4.14 -0.45 -2.57
CA GLN A 55 -4.54 -1.80 -3.01
C GLN A 55 -4.58 -1.93 -4.53
N ILE A 56 -5.07 -0.92 -5.26
CA ILE A 56 -5.14 -0.94 -6.73
C ILE A 56 -3.76 -1.09 -7.39
N GLY A 57 -2.71 -0.65 -6.71
CA GLY A 57 -1.32 -0.90 -7.06
C GLY A 57 -0.74 -0.07 -8.18
N HIS A 58 -1.46 0.88 -8.74
CA HIS A 58 -0.90 1.78 -9.73
C HIS A 58 0.03 2.81 -9.09
N PHE A 59 -0.34 3.32 -7.91
CA PHE A 59 0.49 4.25 -7.13
C PHE A 59 1.74 3.54 -6.58
N SER A 60 1.55 2.52 -5.77
CA SER A 60 2.64 1.78 -5.13
C SER A 60 3.53 1.04 -6.14
N GLY A 61 2.94 0.51 -7.22
CA GLY A 61 3.70 -0.14 -8.29
C GLY A 61 4.61 0.82 -9.05
N GLU A 62 4.18 2.06 -9.30
CA GLU A 62 5.05 3.06 -9.91
C GLU A 62 6.15 3.52 -8.94
N ILE A 63 5.86 3.66 -7.63
CA ILE A 63 6.91 3.90 -6.62
C ILE A 63 7.94 2.78 -6.64
N LYS A 64 7.52 1.50 -6.63
CA LYS A 64 8.43 0.35 -6.73
C LYS A 64 9.32 0.44 -7.96
N ARG A 65 8.75 0.77 -9.11
CA ARG A 65 9.50 0.93 -10.37
C ARG A 65 10.54 2.05 -10.29
N LEU A 66 10.14 3.20 -9.75
CA LEU A 66 11.04 4.37 -9.60
C LEU A 66 12.15 4.12 -8.59
N LEU A 67 11.86 3.42 -7.49
CA LEU A 67 12.84 3.03 -6.49
C LEU A 67 13.62 1.75 -6.87
N GLN A 68 13.32 1.12 -8.01
CA GLN A 68 13.94 -0.13 -8.48
C GLN A 68 13.86 -1.27 -7.45
N ALA A 69 12.72 -1.35 -6.74
CA ALA A 69 12.52 -2.37 -5.73
C ALA A 69 12.61 -3.79 -6.31
N LYS A 70 13.27 -4.70 -5.59
CA LYS A 70 13.60 -6.06 -6.05
C LYS A 70 12.59 -7.11 -5.66
N ASN A 71 11.73 -6.85 -4.67
CA ASN A 71 10.69 -7.78 -4.23
C ASN A 71 9.33 -7.44 -4.85
N SER A 72 8.44 -8.43 -4.90
CA SER A 72 7.06 -8.24 -5.35
C SER A 72 6.09 -7.81 -4.25
N GLY A 73 6.49 -7.92 -2.97
CA GLY A 73 5.64 -7.69 -1.81
C GLY A 73 4.83 -8.92 -1.39
N ILE A 74 3.84 -8.69 -0.51
CA ILE A 74 2.96 -9.75 0.01
C ILE A 74 1.69 -9.80 -0.85
N HIS A 75 1.30 -11.01 -1.24
CA HIS A 75 0.12 -11.30 -2.05
C HIS A 75 -0.89 -12.11 -1.25
N PHE A 76 -2.15 -11.86 -1.50
CA PHE A 76 -3.26 -12.49 -0.80
C PHE A 76 -4.29 -13.05 -1.81
N PRO A 77 -5.00 -14.16 -1.53
CA PRO A 77 -6.06 -14.69 -2.39
C PRO A 77 -7.36 -13.90 -2.17
N TYR A 78 -7.40 -12.67 -2.66
CA TYR A 78 -8.44 -11.69 -2.36
C TYR A 78 -9.86 -12.15 -2.69
N SER A 79 -10.03 -13.00 -3.72
CA SER A 79 -11.34 -13.58 -4.09
C SER A 79 -11.95 -14.38 -2.95
N LEU A 80 -11.15 -15.07 -2.12
CA LEU A 80 -11.62 -15.83 -0.96
C LEU A 80 -12.15 -14.93 0.18
N ALA A 81 -11.69 -13.67 0.24
CA ALA A 81 -12.18 -12.65 1.18
C ALA A 81 -13.20 -11.70 0.52
N LYS A 82 -13.74 -12.03 -0.65
CA LYS A 82 -14.70 -11.22 -1.41
C LYS A 82 -14.20 -9.81 -1.69
N SER A 83 -12.91 -9.67 -1.97
CA SER A 83 -12.26 -8.42 -2.34
C SER A 83 -11.74 -8.48 -3.78
N VAL A 84 -11.22 -7.36 -4.27
CA VAL A 84 -10.69 -7.21 -5.64
C VAL A 84 -9.47 -8.11 -5.82
N ASP A 85 -9.42 -8.84 -6.94
CA ASP A 85 -8.32 -9.76 -7.26
C ASP A 85 -6.94 -9.11 -7.19
N GLY A 86 -6.00 -9.90 -6.67
CA GLY A 86 -4.58 -9.50 -6.59
C GLY A 86 -3.99 -9.19 -7.97
N ARG A 87 -2.97 -8.33 -7.97
CA ARG A 87 -2.34 -7.81 -9.20
C ARG A 87 -1.53 -8.84 -9.96
N LEU A 88 -0.74 -9.65 -9.24
CA LEU A 88 0.25 -10.54 -9.85
C LEU A 88 -0.28 -11.96 -10.08
N PHE A 89 -1.26 -12.40 -9.30
CA PHE A 89 -1.74 -13.76 -9.33
C PHE A 89 -3.25 -13.85 -9.58
N LYS A 90 -3.66 -14.86 -10.35
CA LYS A 90 -4.99 -15.46 -10.25
C LYS A 90 -4.92 -16.58 -9.24
N THR A 91 -5.95 -16.70 -8.40
CA THR A 91 -6.04 -17.79 -7.42
C THR A 91 -7.27 -18.65 -7.69
N LYS A 92 -7.12 -19.97 -7.53
CA LYS A 92 -8.21 -20.94 -7.50
C LYS A 92 -8.10 -21.74 -6.23
N ALA A 93 -9.20 -22.05 -5.58
CA ALA A 93 -9.18 -22.79 -4.32
C ALA A 93 -10.11 -24.00 -4.36
N SER A 94 -9.77 -25.03 -3.61
CA SER A 94 -10.66 -26.14 -3.25
C SER A 94 -10.73 -26.28 -1.74
N GLY A 95 -11.82 -26.90 -1.26
CA GLY A 95 -12.15 -26.94 0.16
C GLY A 95 -12.97 -25.74 0.61
N ASN A 96 -13.35 -25.73 1.88
CA ASN A 96 -14.17 -24.69 2.49
C ASN A 96 -13.25 -23.64 3.14
N TRP A 97 -13.26 -22.43 2.61
CA TRP A 97 -12.47 -21.31 3.09
C TRP A 97 -13.35 -20.20 3.64
N THR A 98 -13.04 -19.72 4.83
CA THR A 98 -13.65 -18.55 5.44
C THR A 98 -12.71 -17.36 5.28
N GLY A 99 -13.13 -16.38 4.47
CA GLY A 99 -12.38 -15.13 4.29
C GLY A 99 -12.89 -14.04 5.21
N VAL A 100 -11.97 -13.33 5.86
CA VAL A 100 -12.23 -12.18 6.73
C VAL A 100 -11.38 -10.99 6.33
N SER A 101 -11.80 -9.81 6.75
CA SER A 101 -11.03 -8.57 6.59
C SER A 101 -11.26 -7.64 7.77
N VAL A 102 -10.43 -6.59 7.88
CA VAL A 102 -10.66 -5.52 8.88
C VAL A 102 -12.00 -4.82 8.71
N LEU A 103 -12.66 -4.93 7.55
CA LEU A 103 -14.04 -4.44 7.34
C LEU A 103 -15.09 -5.43 7.87
N LYS A 104 -14.80 -6.74 7.76
CA LYS A 104 -15.69 -7.85 8.14
C LYS A 104 -14.89 -8.90 8.93
N PRO A 105 -14.51 -8.60 10.18
CA PRO A 105 -13.82 -9.58 11.02
C PRO A 105 -14.76 -10.70 11.45
N ALA A 106 -14.19 -11.85 11.79
CA ALA A 106 -14.93 -12.96 12.43
C ALA A 106 -14.19 -13.41 13.68
N SER A 107 -14.92 -13.92 14.64
CA SER A 107 -14.34 -14.48 15.87
C SER A 107 -13.47 -15.69 15.55
N GLY A 108 -12.34 -15.81 16.24
CA GLY A 108 -11.41 -16.95 16.11
C GLY A 108 -10.53 -16.93 14.84
N ILE A 109 -10.54 -15.85 14.06
CA ILE A 109 -9.62 -15.65 12.93
C ILE A 109 -8.88 -14.33 13.14
N ASN A 110 -7.58 -14.42 13.36
CA ASN A 110 -6.72 -13.26 13.49
C ASN A 110 -6.46 -12.60 12.12
N ILE A 111 -6.18 -11.31 12.14
CA ILE A 111 -5.89 -10.53 10.92
C ILE A 111 -4.51 -9.90 11.07
N SER A 112 -3.69 -10.02 10.03
CA SER A 112 -2.35 -9.44 9.96
C SER A 112 -2.34 -8.06 9.26
N LEU A 113 -1.16 -7.55 8.96
CA LEU A 113 -0.96 -6.29 8.22
C LEU A 113 -1.62 -6.26 6.85
N THR A 114 -1.84 -7.44 6.22
CA THR A 114 -2.55 -7.49 4.94
C THR A 114 -3.98 -6.95 5.04
N GLY A 115 -4.50 -6.83 6.28
CA GLY A 115 -5.89 -6.46 6.53
C GLY A 115 -6.90 -7.55 6.19
N TYR A 116 -6.41 -8.74 5.82
CA TYR A 116 -7.19 -9.92 5.43
C TYR A 116 -6.64 -11.18 6.09
N ALA A 117 -7.48 -12.22 6.18
CA ALA A 117 -7.08 -13.59 6.44
C ALA A 117 -8.06 -14.55 5.76
N VAL A 118 -7.59 -15.75 5.40
CA VAL A 118 -8.45 -16.87 4.99
C VAL A 118 -8.13 -18.09 5.82
N SER A 119 -9.15 -18.75 6.32
CA SER A 119 -9.03 -19.89 7.22
C SER A 119 -9.83 -21.07 6.72
N THR A 120 -9.33 -22.29 6.96
CA THR A 120 -10.02 -23.56 6.70
C THR A 120 -9.92 -24.50 7.88
N ARG A 121 -10.96 -25.32 8.07
CA ARG A 121 -11.00 -26.44 9.03
C ARG A 121 -11.10 -27.79 8.32
N ASP A 122 -11.03 -27.78 7.00
CA ASP A 122 -11.07 -29.01 6.21
C ASP A 122 -9.84 -29.89 6.48
N THR A 123 -10.00 -31.20 6.37
CA THR A 123 -8.89 -32.16 6.49
C THR A 123 -7.92 -32.06 5.30
N SER A 124 -8.40 -31.55 4.16
CA SER A 124 -7.60 -31.23 2.98
C SER A 124 -8.20 -30.06 2.24
N ALA A 125 -7.37 -29.07 1.93
CA ALA A 125 -7.75 -27.89 1.15
C ALA A 125 -6.55 -27.39 0.34
N ASN A 126 -6.78 -26.61 -0.70
CA ASN A 126 -5.69 -26.00 -1.45
C ASN A 126 -6.02 -24.63 -2.01
N ILE A 127 -4.99 -23.87 -2.33
CA ILE A 127 -5.05 -22.63 -3.10
C ILE A 127 -3.98 -22.69 -4.18
N GLN A 128 -4.40 -22.70 -5.43
CA GLN A 128 -3.51 -22.58 -6.58
C GLN A 128 -3.23 -21.10 -6.87
N TRP A 129 -1.96 -20.79 -7.08
CA TRP A 129 -1.46 -19.47 -7.44
C TRP A 129 -0.89 -19.52 -8.85
N ILE A 130 -1.41 -18.69 -9.75
CA ILE A 130 -1.01 -18.65 -11.16
C ILE A 130 -0.62 -17.22 -11.50
N ALA A 131 0.61 -16.98 -11.90
CA ALA A 131 1.07 -15.67 -12.33
C ALA A 131 0.23 -15.17 -13.51
N LYS A 132 -0.22 -13.90 -13.46
CA LYS A 132 -0.96 -13.26 -14.56
C LYS A 132 -0.04 -12.93 -15.73
N ASP A 133 1.22 -12.63 -15.44
CA ASP A 133 2.29 -12.45 -16.43
C ASP A 133 3.10 -13.74 -16.52
N SER A 134 3.13 -14.34 -17.69
CA SER A 134 3.88 -15.58 -17.95
C SER A 134 5.41 -15.42 -17.81
N LEU A 135 5.92 -14.18 -17.90
CA LEU A 135 7.33 -13.86 -17.69
C LEU A 135 7.70 -13.76 -16.21
N LEU A 136 6.71 -13.61 -15.31
CA LEU A 136 6.97 -13.62 -13.88
C LEU A 136 7.40 -15.02 -13.46
N SER A 137 8.64 -15.17 -13.02
CA SER A 137 9.15 -16.41 -12.45
C SER A 137 9.75 -16.17 -11.06
N PHE A 138 9.62 -17.16 -10.20
CA PHE A 138 10.12 -17.13 -8.83
C PHE A 138 10.67 -18.50 -8.42
N ARG A 139 11.58 -18.49 -7.45
CA ARG A 139 12.13 -19.70 -6.83
C ARG A 139 11.80 -19.78 -5.35
N ARG A 140 11.62 -18.65 -4.67
CA ARG A 140 11.40 -18.62 -3.22
C ARG A 140 10.06 -17.99 -2.89
N VAL A 141 9.30 -18.71 -2.07
CA VAL A 141 7.97 -18.32 -1.61
C VAL A 141 7.96 -18.39 -0.08
N ARG A 142 7.58 -17.30 0.57
CA ARG A 142 7.28 -17.27 2.01
C ARG A 142 5.77 -17.38 2.20
N VAL A 143 5.35 -18.29 3.04
CA VAL A 143 3.94 -18.43 3.47
C VAL A 143 3.79 -17.83 4.86
N TRP A 144 2.91 -16.85 4.99
CA TRP A 144 2.55 -16.21 6.25
C TRP A 144 1.32 -16.91 6.85
N THR A 145 1.44 -17.51 8.02
CA THR A 145 0.39 -18.28 8.70
C THR A 145 0.42 -18.04 10.21
N GLU A 146 -0.52 -18.59 10.94
CA GLU A 146 -0.51 -18.53 12.40
C GLU A 146 0.50 -19.51 13.01
N SER A 147 0.95 -19.22 14.23
CA SER A 147 1.98 -19.98 14.94
C SER A 147 1.41 -21.06 15.85
N ASP A 148 0.12 -21.40 15.74
CA ASP A 148 -0.45 -22.49 16.52
C ASP A 148 0.32 -23.80 16.28
N SER A 149 0.76 -24.43 17.36
CA SER A 149 1.45 -25.74 17.31
C SER A 149 0.59 -26.84 16.70
N CYS A 150 -0.73 -26.67 16.74
CA CYS A 150 -1.71 -27.54 16.10
C CYS A 150 -2.02 -27.15 14.65
N ALA A 151 -1.43 -26.08 14.13
CA ALA A 151 -1.69 -25.63 12.76
C ALA A 151 -1.23 -26.66 11.73
N LEU A 152 -2.05 -26.80 10.68
CA LEU A 152 -1.73 -27.65 9.54
C LEU A 152 -0.46 -27.14 8.85
N THR A 153 0.42 -28.06 8.46
CA THR A 153 1.64 -27.71 7.74
C THR A 153 1.31 -27.49 6.26
N PRO A 154 1.64 -26.33 5.68
CA PRO A 154 1.50 -26.12 4.26
C PRO A 154 2.57 -26.88 3.47
N ASP A 155 2.20 -27.31 2.26
CA ASP A 155 3.08 -27.94 1.27
C ASP A 155 2.88 -27.23 -0.07
N LEU A 156 3.97 -26.95 -0.78
CA LEU A 156 3.95 -26.30 -2.10
C LEU A 156 4.22 -27.28 -3.25
N GLY A 157 4.28 -28.59 -2.95
CA GLY A 157 4.51 -29.63 -3.94
C GLY A 157 5.99 -30.05 -4.09
N PRO A 158 6.27 -31.04 -4.96
CA PRO A 158 7.54 -31.79 -4.97
C PRO A 158 8.75 -30.96 -5.41
N PHE A 159 8.55 -29.80 -6.04
CA PHE A 159 9.65 -28.94 -6.47
C PHE A 159 10.15 -28.02 -5.36
N PHE A 160 9.42 -27.89 -4.25
CA PHE A 160 9.75 -27.01 -3.16
C PHE A 160 10.30 -27.76 -1.94
N GLN A 161 11.30 -27.16 -1.32
CA GLN A 161 11.84 -27.59 -0.03
C GLN A 161 11.70 -26.44 0.99
N VAL A 162 11.40 -26.78 2.24
CA VAL A 162 11.41 -25.81 3.34
C VAL A 162 12.86 -25.45 3.65
N THR A 163 13.19 -24.18 3.54
CA THR A 163 14.54 -23.65 3.83
C THR A 163 14.60 -22.95 5.18
N GLN A 164 13.47 -22.40 5.64
CA GLN A 164 13.38 -21.67 6.89
C GLN A 164 11.99 -21.76 7.47
N MET A 165 11.90 -21.81 8.81
CA MET A 165 10.66 -21.62 9.54
C MET A 165 10.95 -20.72 10.74
N GLN A 166 10.19 -19.64 10.89
CA GLN A 166 10.32 -18.74 12.02
C GLN A 166 8.95 -18.42 12.60
N GLN A 167 8.93 -18.23 13.93
CA GLN A 167 7.77 -17.77 14.68
C GLN A 167 8.06 -16.40 15.27
N GLN A 168 7.07 -15.51 15.17
CA GLN A 168 7.12 -14.17 15.74
C GLN A 168 5.78 -13.88 16.45
N GLY A 169 5.75 -14.04 17.77
CA GLY A 169 4.50 -14.01 18.51
C GLY A 169 3.54 -15.10 18.03
N ASN A 170 2.33 -14.73 17.65
CA ASN A 170 1.32 -15.62 17.09
C ASN A 170 1.41 -15.81 15.57
N LEU A 171 2.35 -15.14 14.92
CA LEU A 171 2.59 -15.25 13.49
C LEU A 171 3.73 -16.21 13.22
N ARG A 172 3.59 -17.03 12.18
CA ARG A 172 4.64 -17.88 11.63
C ARG A 172 4.86 -17.56 10.17
N PHE A 173 6.10 -17.63 9.72
CA PHE A 173 6.38 -17.70 8.29
C PHE A 173 7.25 -18.91 7.96
N ILE A 174 7.00 -19.46 6.78
CA ILE A 174 7.71 -20.64 6.26
C ILE A 174 8.22 -20.28 4.88
N ASP A 175 9.54 -20.38 4.69
CA ASP A 175 10.20 -20.14 3.43
C ASP A 175 10.40 -21.45 2.69
N PHE A 176 9.95 -21.45 1.44
CA PHE A 176 10.10 -22.54 0.50
C PHE A 176 10.99 -22.10 -0.65
N GLU A 177 11.89 -22.99 -1.08
CA GLU A 177 12.73 -22.78 -2.25
C GLU A 177 12.53 -23.89 -3.27
N SER A 178 12.34 -23.49 -4.53
CA SER A 178 12.21 -24.42 -5.65
C SER A 178 13.54 -24.63 -6.37
N SER A 179 13.82 -25.87 -6.76
CA SER A 179 14.95 -26.22 -7.61
C SER A 179 14.88 -25.57 -8.99
N LEU A 180 13.68 -25.23 -9.47
CA LEU A 180 13.40 -24.62 -10.78
C LEU A 180 12.66 -23.29 -10.62
N PRO A 181 12.85 -22.31 -11.55
CA PRO A 181 11.99 -21.14 -11.62
C PRO A 181 10.57 -21.56 -12.03
N LEU A 182 9.58 -21.10 -11.29
CA LEU A 182 8.16 -21.43 -11.50
C LEU A 182 7.35 -20.14 -11.67
N ASN A 183 6.24 -20.22 -12.39
CA ASN A 183 5.26 -19.14 -12.51
C ASN A 183 3.91 -19.50 -11.88
N GLN A 184 3.81 -20.67 -11.28
CA GLN A 184 2.64 -21.14 -10.55
C GLN A 184 3.04 -22.16 -9.48
N PHE A 185 2.21 -22.28 -8.46
CA PHE A 185 2.31 -23.34 -7.43
C PHE A 185 0.95 -23.56 -6.77
N THR A 186 0.83 -24.67 -6.04
CA THR A 186 -0.35 -24.96 -5.23
C THR A 186 0.04 -25.06 -3.77
N LEU A 187 -0.52 -24.18 -2.95
CA LEU A 187 -0.45 -24.29 -1.50
C LEU A 187 -1.44 -25.38 -1.07
N GLN A 188 -0.91 -26.53 -0.69
CA GLN A 188 -1.67 -27.68 -0.22
C GLN A 188 -1.69 -27.69 1.30
N ILE A 189 -2.86 -27.83 1.89
CA ILE A 189 -3.06 -28.00 3.35
C ILE A 189 -3.60 -29.41 3.58
N ARG A 190 -2.96 -30.14 4.50
CA ARG A 190 -3.40 -31.47 4.90
C ARG A 190 -3.34 -31.60 6.42
N ARG A 191 -4.37 -32.21 7.00
CA ARG A 191 -4.37 -32.58 8.41
C ARG A 191 -3.51 -33.83 8.60
N ASN A 192 -2.44 -33.69 9.35
CA ASN A 192 -1.50 -34.78 9.64
C ASN A 192 -1.65 -35.32 11.06
N ALA A 193 -2.37 -34.63 11.95
CA ALA A 193 -2.64 -35.03 13.32
C ALA A 193 -4.04 -34.65 13.77
N PRO A 194 -4.69 -35.42 14.66
CA PRO A 194 -6.06 -35.17 15.12
C PRO A 194 -6.26 -33.80 15.77
N MET A 195 -5.22 -33.25 16.40
CA MET A 195 -5.26 -31.94 17.08
C MET A 195 -5.16 -30.74 16.13
N GLN A 196 -4.82 -30.96 14.86
CA GLN A 196 -4.78 -29.91 13.85
C GLN A 196 -6.20 -29.62 13.40
N ASP A 197 -6.79 -28.53 13.84
CA ASP A 197 -8.20 -28.22 13.58
C ASP A 197 -8.42 -27.03 12.66
N GLN A 198 -7.41 -26.17 12.48
CA GLN A 198 -7.53 -24.95 11.69
C GLN A 198 -6.20 -24.58 11.02
N PHE A 199 -6.26 -24.05 9.81
CA PHE A 199 -5.17 -23.36 9.13
C PHE A 199 -5.62 -21.97 8.74
N THR A 200 -4.80 -20.95 9.01
CA THR A 200 -5.07 -19.55 8.62
C THR A 200 -3.91 -19.01 7.78
N LEU A 201 -4.22 -18.55 6.57
CA LEU A 201 -3.28 -17.89 5.67
C LEU A 201 -3.43 -16.38 5.76
N HIS A 202 -2.30 -15.69 5.95
CA HIS A 202 -2.21 -14.22 5.95
C HIS A 202 -1.58 -13.65 4.66
N GLY A 203 -1.13 -14.51 3.78
CA GLY A 203 -0.58 -14.17 2.48
C GLY A 203 0.67 -14.97 2.14
N ILE A 204 1.16 -14.73 0.92
CA ILE A 204 2.44 -15.25 0.44
C ILE A 204 3.32 -14.07 0.02
N GLU A 205 4.63 -14.26 0.12
CA GLU A 205 5.62 -13.29 -0.35
C GLU A 205 6.59 -13.97 -1.32
N LEU A 206 6.86 -13.36 -2.47
CA LEU A 206 7.93 -13.81 -3.35
C LEU A 206 9.24 -13.17 -2.90
N ILE A 207 10.17 -13.98 -2.46
CA ILE A 207 11.46 -13.52 -1.98
C ILE A 207 12.43 -13.41 -3.17
N SER A 208 12.98 -12.21 -3.39
CA SER A 208 14.00 -12.01 -4.39
C SER A 208 15.32 -12.69 -4.00
N ALA A 209 16.02 -13.25 -4.97
CA ALA A 209 17.40 -13.68 -4.81
C ALA A 209 18.39 -12.50 -4.83
N GLU A 210 17.98 -11.40 -5.48
CA GLU A 210 18.80 -10.20 -5.60
C GLU A 210 18.68 -9.35 -4.33
N LYS A 211 19.83 -8.84 -3.89
CA LYS A 211 19.86 -7.78 -2.86
C LYS A 211 19.38 -6.48 -3.50
N GLY A 212 18.67 -5.67 -2.75
CA GLY A 212 18.15 -4.41 -3.23
C GLY A 212 17.10 -3.84 -2.30
N ILE A 213 16.46 -2.77 -2.74
CA ILE A 213 15.35 -2.16 -2.02
C ILE A 213 14.19 -3.13 -1.96
N GLU A 214 13.65 -3.33 -0.79
CA GLU A 214 12.42 -4.09 -0.56
C GLU A 214 11.25 -3.12 -0.33
N TYR A 215 10.16 -3.33 -1.06
CA TYR A 215 8.97 -2.47 -0.92
C TYR A 215 7.71 -3.34 -0.83
N VAL A 216 7.16 -3.45 0.38
CA VAL A 216 5.92 -4.17 0.66
C VAL A 216 4.77 -3.18 0.72
N ASP A 217 3.81 -3.30 -0.17
CA ASP A 217 2.60 -2.48 -0.21
C ASP A 217 1.36 -3.31 0.14
N LEU A 218 0.62 -2.84 1.13
CA LEU A 218 -0.56 -3.49 1.67
C LEU A 218 -1.70 -2.48 1.75
N GLY A 219 -2.74 -2.71 0.96
CA GLY A 219 -3.92 -1.87 0.93
C GLY A 219 -5.20 -2.66 1.19
N VAL A 220 -6.18 -2.02 1.81
CA VAL A 220 -7.51 -2.59 2.04
C VAL A 220 -8.57 -1.64 1.52
N ALA A 221 -9.19 -1.99 0.39
CA ALA A 221 -10.23 -1.16 -0.23
C ALA A 221 -11.38 -0.87 0.75
N GLY A 222 -11.68 0.41 0.93
CA GLY A 222 -12.75 0.88 1.82
C GLY A 222 -12.36 0.97 3.30
N ALA A 223 -11.16 0.55 3.70
CA ALA A 223 -10.76 0.57 5.10
C ALA A 223 -10.35 1.97 5.56
N GLN A 224 -10.69 2.26 6.80
CA GLN A 224 -10.13 3.37 7.58
C GLN A 224 -8.92 2.89 8.38
N PHE A 225 -7.98 3.79 8.66
CA PHE A 225 -6.82 3.47 9.48
C PHE A 225 -7.20 2.92 10.86
N THR A 226 -8.22 3.51 11.50
CA THR A 226 -8.73 3.06 12.81
C THR A 226 -9.22 1.61 12.79
N GLN A 227 -9.78 1.14 11.67
CA GLN A 227 -10.21 -0.25 11.51
C GLN A 227 -9.00 -1.19 11.39
N LEU A 228 -7.96 -0.80 10.63
CA LEU A 228 -6.70 -1.57 10.56
C LEU A 228 -6.10 -1.67 11.97
N LYS A 229 -5.91 -0.53 12.66
CA LYS A 229 -5.30 -0.49 14.00
C LYS A 229 -6.06 -1.32 15.04
N SER A 230 -7.40 -1.29 15.02
CA SER A 230 -8.21 -1.95 16.05
C SER A 230 -8.50 -3.43 15.78
N ARG A 231 -8.40 -3.91 14.56
CA ARG A 231 -8.86 -5.24 14.14
C ARG A 231 -7.77 -6.15 13.59
N ALA A 232 -6.65 -5.58 13.13
CA ALA A 232 -5.49 -6.37 12.69
C ALA A 232 -4.57 -6.65 13.90
N ASN A 233 -4.85 -7.71 14.62
CA ASN A 233 -4.21 -8.03 15.89
C ASN A 233 -2.78 -8.63 15.75
N LEU A 234 -2.36 -9.05 14.55
CA LEU A 234 -1.02 -9.56 14.26
C LEU A 234 -0.08 -8.51 13.64
N VAL A 235 -0.46 -7.23 13.65
CA VAL A 235 0.32 -6.13 13.02
C VAL A 235 1.73 -6.06 13.59
N VAL A 236 1.88 -6.03 14.91
CA VAL A 236 3.18 -5.87 15.57
C VAL A 236 4.10 -7.08 15.27
N ASP A 237 3.55 -8.29 15.30
CA ASP A 237 4.29 -9.51 15.00
C ASP A 237 4.82 -9.50 13.56
N GLN A 238 3.98 -9.09 12.60
CA GLN A 238 4.38 -9.06 11.20
C GLN A 238 5.38 -7.93 10.90
N VAL A 239 5.19 -6.74 11.48
CA VAL A 239 6.15 -5.63 11.35
C VAL A 239 7.50 -6.03 11.93
N ARG A 240 7.53 -6.69 13.09
CA ARG A 240 8.76 -7.19 13.71
C ARG A 240 9.48 -8.20 12.82
N ALA A 241 8.75 -9.05 12.08
CA ALA A 241 9.33 -10.00 11.15
C ALA A 241 9.82 -9.33 9.85
N LEU A 242 9.10 -8.36 9.30
CA LEU A 242 9.47 -7.62 8.09
C LEU A 242 10.62 -6.64 8.30
N LYS A 243 10.75 -6.07 9.51
CA LYS A 243 11.79 -5.10 9.89
C LYS A 243 11.91 -3.92 8.92
N PRO A 244 10.83 -3.18 8.64
CA PRO A 244 10.89 -2.04 7.73
C PRO A 244 11.71 -0.89 8.34
N ASP A 245 12.48 -0.21 7.50
CA ASP A 245 13.17 1.03 7.85
C ASP A 245 12.23 2.23 7.74
N LEU A 246 11.37 2.22 6.73
CA LEU A 246 10.36 3.24 6.45
C LEU A 246 8.96 2.63 6.42
N ILE A 247 8.05 3.20 7.21
CA ILE A 247 6.63 2.84 7.22
C ILE A 247 5.83 4.02 6.68
N ILE A 248 5.23 3.86 5.52
CA ILE A 248 4.36 4.85 4.88
C ILE A 248 2.92 4.50 5.20
N CYS A 249 2.13 5.48 5.66
CA CYS A 249 0.71 5.33 5.97
C CYS A 249 -0.11 6.28 5.08
N SER A 250 -0.81 5.72 4.10
CA SER A 250 -1.62 6.44 3.11
C SER A 250 -3.09 6.10 3.26
N PHE A 251 -3.70 6.69 4.29
CA PHE A 251 -5.14 6.59 4.60
C PHE A 251 -5.77 7.98 4.61
N GLY A 252 -7.09 8.03 4.69
CA GLY A 252 -7.81 9.28 4.89
C GLY A 252 -8.99 9.49 3.95
N THR A 253 -9.01 8.84 2.78
CA THR A 253 -10.14 8.96 1.85
C THR A 253 -11.43 8.44 2.48
N ASN A 254 -11.39 7.25 3.09
CA ASN A 254 -12.57 6.66 3.71
C ASN A 254 -12.98 7.36 5.01
N GLU A 255 -12.02 7.92 5.75
CA GLU A 255 -12.26 8.80 6.88
C GLU A 255 -13.02 10.06 6.46
N ALA A 256 -12.55 10.72 5.40
CA ALA A 256 -13.15 11.96 4.90
C ALA A 256 -14.61 11.78 4.44
N TYR A 257 -14.96 10.60 3.96
CA TYR A 257 -16.33 10.26 3.55
C TYR A 257 -17.19 9.65 4.66
N ASN A 258 -16.64 9.34 5.83
CA ASN A 258 -17.39 8.79 6.96
C ASN A 258 -18.07 9.92 7.75
N LEU A 259 -19.40 9.94 7.76
CA LEU A 259 -20.19 10.94 8.50
C LEU A 259 -20.00 10.86 10.02
N ASN A 260 -19.57 9.71 10.53
CA ASN A 260 -19.33 9.45 11.94
C ASN A 260 -17.82 9.39 12.26
N TRP A 261 -16.98 10.04 11.43
CA TRP A 261 -15.55 10.08 11.70
C TRP A 261 -15.24 10.86 12.97
N ASP A 262 -14.42 10.25 13.82
CA ASP A 262 -13.96 10.81 15.09
C ASP A 262 -12.46 11.15 15.00
N ALA A 263 -12.15 12.45 14.93
CA ALA A 263 -10.78 12.95 14.85
C ALA A 263 -9.92 12.56 16.04
N ARG A 264 -10.50 12.55 17.27
CA ARG A 264 -9.78 12.18 18.48
C ARG A 264 -9.45 10.69 18.52
N LEU A 265 -10.39 9.85 18.05
CA LEU A 265 -10.13 8.41 17.91
C LEU A 265 -9.04 8.15 16.87
N TYR A 266 -9.09 8.85 15.75
CA TYR A 266 -8.06 8.74 14.71
C TYR A 266 -6.68 9.12 15.24
N GLU A 267 -6.56 10.27 15.91
CA GLU A 267 -5.30 10.76 16.50
C GLU A 267 -4.73 9.78 17.53
N ARG A 268 -5.56 9.31 18.48
CA ARG A 268 -5.14 8.30 19.47
C ARG A 268 -4.66 7.02 18.80
N SER A 269 -5.37 6.57 17.76
CA SER A 269 -5.01 5.35 17.01
C SER A 269 -3.67 5.51 16.30
N LEU A 270 -3.39 6.68 15.71
CA LEU A 270 -2.14 7.03 15.05
C LEU A 270 -0.96 7.02 16.04
N ILE A 271 -1.12 7.70 17.17
CA ILE A 271 -0.09 7.77 18.21
C ILE A 271 0.20 6.37 18.76
N GLN A 272 -0.85 5.63 19.14
CA GLN A 272 -0.70 4.28 19.70
C GLN A 272 -0.06 3.32 18.71
N PHE A 273 -0.46 3.34 17.43
CA PHE A 273 0.16 2.52 16.38
C PHE A 273 1.66 2.80 16.26
N SER A 274 2.03 4.07 16.26
CA SER A 274 3.43 4.47 16.17
C SER A 274 4.23 4.01 17.40
N GLN A 275 3.64 4.12 18.60
CA GLN A 275 4.26 3.65 19.85
C GLN A 275 4.42 2.13 19.86
N ASP A 276 3.38 1.37 19.47
CA ASP A 276 3.42 -0.09 19.42
C ASP A 276 4.56 -0.57 18.50
N ILE A 277 4.70 0.05 17.32
CA ILE A 277 5.77 -0.32 16.38
C ILE A 277 7.14 0.13 16.90
N LYS A 278 7.27 1.36 17.42
CA LYS A 278 8.53 1.88 17.98
C LYS A 278 9.02 1.06 19.18
N SER A 279 8.11 0.43 19.95
CA SER A 279 8.50 -0.43 21.06
C SER A 279 9.25 -1.69 20.61
N VAL A 280 9.04 -2.15 19.36
CA VAL A 280 9.69 -3.35 18.79
C VAL A 280 10.72 -3.01 17.72
N LEU A 281 10.60 -1.87 17.06
CA LEU A 281 11.49 -1.37 16.01
C LEU A 281 11.75 0.14 16.21
N PRO A 282 12.56 0.54 17.19
CA PRO A 282 12.77 1.96 17.55
C PRO A 282 13.36 2.80 16.41
N GLN A 283 14.08 2.17 15.49
CA GLN A 283 14.74 2.85 14.36
C GLN A 283 13.85 3.05 13.12
N SER A 284 12.66 2.40 13.06
CA SER A 284 11.77 2.60 11.92
C SER A 284 11.25 4.04 11.86
N VAL A 285 11.23 4.62 10.67
CA VAL A 285 10.71 5.97 10.42
C VAL A 285 9.27 5.87 9.91
N PHE A 286 8.38 6.71 10.45
CA PHE A 286 7.02 6.84 9.92
C PHE A 286 6.94 8.01 8.96
N LEU A 287 6.18 7.84 7.88
CA LEU A 287 5.78 8.89 6.95
C LEU A 287 4.27 8.80 6.71
N TRP A 288 3.54 9.83 7.08
CA TRP A 288 2.11 9.92 6.83
C TRP A 288 1.84 10.72 5.56
N THR A 289 0.85 10.30 4.78
CA THR A 289 0.39 11.08 3.63
C THR A 289 -1.06 11.51 3.83
N SER A 290 -1.41 12.71 3.37
CA SER A 290 -2.83 13.06 3.26
C SER A 290 -3.48 12.31 2.09
N PRO A 291 -4.81 12.11 2.11
CA PRO A 291 -5.53 11.64 0.93
C PRO A 291 -5.44 12.66 -0.21
N PRO A 292 -5.64 12.23 -1.47
CA PRO A 292 -5.81 13.15 -2.60
C PRO A 292 -7.05 14.03 -2.40
N ASP A 293 -7.07 15.21 -3.01
CA ASP A 293 -8.33 15.92 -3.18
C ASP A 293 -9.25 15.09 -4.09
N THR A 294 -10.47 14.83 -3.65
CA THR A 294 -11.41 13.95 -4.36
C THR A 294 -12.75 14.67 -4.56
N ARG A 295 -13.41 14.37 -5.67
CA ARG A 295 -14.71 14.95 -6.01
C ARG A 295 -15.71 13.85 -6.32
N SER A 296 -16.56 13.49 -5.37
CA SER A 296 -17.70 12.62 -5.61
C SER A 296 -18.97 13.43 -5.74
N GLN A 297 -19.75 13.18 -6.78
CA GLN A 297 -21.06 13.81 -6.98
C GLN A 297 -22.05 13.48 -5.86
N LYS A 298 -21.87 12.34 -5.18
CA LYS A 298 -22.79 11.87 -4.13
C LYS A 298 -22.41 12.32 -2.74
N ARG A 299 -21.13 12.63 -2.47
CA ARG A 299 -20.62 12.99 -1.14
C ARG A 299 -19.46 13.96 -1.27
N VAL A 300 -19.58 15.10 -0.61
CA VAL A 300 -18.45 16.03 -0.45
C VAL A 300 -17.61 15.54 0.72
N PRO A 301 -16.28 15.44 0.60
CA PRO A 301 -15.40 15.06 1.71
C PRO A 301 -15.56 16.04 2.87
N ARG A 302 -16.21 15.58 3.93
CA ARG A 302 -16.60 16.46 5.05
C ARG A 302 -15.44 16.79 5.96
N TYR A 303 -14.55 15.82 6.16
CA TYR A 303 -13.50 15.90 7.18
C TYR A 303 -12.09 15.98 6.60
N GLN A 304 -11.97 16.10 5.27
CA GLN A 304 -10.65 16.08 4.61
C GLN A 304 -9.72 17.19 5.14
N ASN A 305 -10.24 18.42 5.28
CA ASN A 305 -9.47 19.55 5.84
C ASN A 305 -9.01 19.26 7.26
N GLN A 306 -9.93 18.78 8.09
CA GLN A 306 -9.64 18.49 9.49
C GLN A 306 -8.59 17.37 9.61
N LEU A 307 -8.67 16.36 8.75
CA LEU A 307 -7.69 15.28 8.68
C LEU A 307 -6.30 15.78 8.27
N VAL A 308 -6.22 16.62 7.21
CA VAL A 308 -4.96 17.23 6.77
C VAL A 308 -4.32 18.05 7.89
N GLN A 309 -5.10 18.89 8.57
CA GLN A 309 -4.62 19.68 9.71
C GLN A 309 -4.16 18.79 10.86
N LEU A 310 -4.91 17.75 11.18
CA LEU A 310 -4.54 16.80 12.24
C LEU A 310 -3.19 16.14 11.93
N LEU A 311 -3.00 15.63 10.71
CA LEU A 311 -1.76 15.00 10.29
C LEU A 311 -0.58 15.99 10.27
N SER A 312 -0.80 17.22 9.79
CA SER A 312 0.25 18.25 9.75
C SER A 312 0.71 18.70 11.14
N ASN A 313 -0.14 18.55 12.16
CA ASN A 313 0.18 18.92 13.55
C ASN A 313 0.98 17.84 14.29
N GLN A 314 1.05 16.61 13.76
CA GLN A 314 1.82 15.55 14.39
C GLN A 314 3.33 15.78 14.25
N ALA A 315 4.12 15.12 15.11
CA ALA A 315 5.58 15.22 15.09
C ALA A 315 6.25 14.33 14.00
N PHE A 316 5.47 13.56 13.24
CA PHE A 316 5.98 12.67 12.20
C PHE A 316 6.23 13.38 10.88
N PRO A 317 7.12 12.87 10.02
CA PRO A 317 7.17 13.23 8.62
C PRO A 317 5.80 13.15 7.95
N PHE A 318 5.45 14.19 7.21
CA PHE A 318 4.14 14.32 6.60
C PHE A 318 4.25 14.82 5.15
N TYR A 319 3.67 14.05 4.23
CA TYR A 319 3.51 14.44 2.83
C TYR A 319 2.09 14.90 2.56
N ASN A 320 1.93 16.20 2.32
CA ASN A 320 0.63 16.80 2.06
C ASN A 320 0.25 16.68 0.58
N LEU A 321 -0.19 15.49 0.15
CA LEU A 321 -0.63 15.23 -1.22
C LEU A 321 -1.74 16.20 -1.66
N ASN A 322 -2.66 16.54 -0.76
CA ASN A 322 -3.74 17.49 -1.07
C ASN A 322 -3.17 18.85 -1.54
N ALA A 323 -2.21 19.41 -0.80
CA ALA A 323 -1.54 20.66 -1.18
C ALA A 323 -0.76 20.52 -2.49
N VAL A 324 -0.05 19.39 -2.67
CA VAL A 324 0.71 19.12 -3.90
C VAL A 324 -0.20 19.04 -5.13
N MET A 325 -1.40 18.49 -4.99
CA MET A 325 -2.41 18.47 -6.06
C MET A 325 -2.99 19.84 -6.40
N GLY A 326 -2.67 20.89 -5.61
CA GLY A 326 -3.20 22.25 -5.77
C GLY A 326 -4.24 22.66 -4.71
N GLY A 327 -4.38 21.86 -3.64
CA GLY A 327 -5.31 22.15 -2.54
C GLY A 327 -6.75 21.72 -2.81
N PHE A 328 -7.66 22.20 -1.96
CA PHE A 328 -9.10 21.88 -2.11
C PHE A 328 -9.69 22.41 -3.40
N GLY A 329 -10.44 21.55 -4.10
CA GLY A 329 -11.06 21.84 -5.39
C GLY A 329 -10.14 21.59 -6.59
N SER A 330 -8.87 21.26 -6.37
CA SER A 330 -7.92 20.95 -7.45
C SER A 330 -8.32 19.70 -8.24
N SER A 331 -9.02 18.75 -7.62
CA SER A 331 -9.58 17.58 -8.29
C SER A 331 -10.38 17.91 -9.55
N TYR A 332 -10.96 19.11 -9.64
CA TYR A 332 -11.63 19.56 -10.86
C TYR A 332 -10.69 19.60 -12.06
N SER A 333 -9.49 20.19 -11.91
CA SER A 333 -8.50 20.24 -12.98
C SER A 333 -7.97 18.86 -13.34
N TRP A 334 -7.78 17.99 -12.33
CA TRP A 334 -7.33 16.62 -12.52
C TRP A 334 -8.37 15.75 -13.25
N VAL A 335 -9.67 15.91 -12.91
CA VAL A 335 -10.78 15.25 -13.63
C VAL A 335 -10.84 15.72 -15.09
N LYS A 336 -10.75 17.04 -15.33
CA LYS A 336 -10.79 17.62 -16.68
C LYS A 336 -9.63 17.10 -17.55
N ARG A 337 -8.48 16.80 -16.94
CA ARG A 337 -7.29 16.26 -17.61
C ARG A 337 -7.27 14.73 -17.68
N GLY A 338 -8.36 14.04 -17.32
CA GLY A 338 -8.47 12.59 -17.42
C GLY A 338 -7.65 11.80 -16.38
N TYR A 339 -7.25 12.42 -15.27
CA TYR A 339 -6.48 11.75 -14.22
C TYR A 339 -7.34 11.07 -13.16
N PHE A 340 -8.68 11.22 -13.20
CA PHE A 340 -9.62 10.51 -12.34
C PHE A 340 -10.50 9.55 -13.11
N LEU A 341 -10.89 8.45 -12.45
CA LEU A 341 -11.94 7.56 -12.92
C LEU A 341 -13.32 8.24 -12.81
N LYS A 342 -14.35 7.62 -13.36
CA LYS A 342 -15.73 8.15 -13.36
C LYS A 342 -16.30 8.38 -11.96
N ASP A 343 -15.81 7.65 -10.96
CA ASP A 343 -16.22 7.82 -9.56
C ASP A 343 -15.68 9.11 -8.92
N GLN A 344 -14.68 9.75 -9.54
CA GLN A 344 -14.01 10.97 -9.07
C GLN A 344 -13.41 10.85 -7.65
N VAL A 345 -13.10 9.62 -7.25
CA VAL A 345 -12.42 9.26 -6.02
C VAL A 345 -11.08 8.60 -6.35
N HIS A 346 -11.09 7.63 -7.26
CA HIS A 346 -9.88 6.91 -7.67
C HIS A 346 -9.28 7.56 -8.92
N LEU A 347 -7.95 7.62 -8.96
CA LEU A 347 -7.24 8.13 -10.12
C LEU A 347 -7.17 7.06 -11.22
N THR A 348 -6.98 7.50 -12.45
CA THR A 348 -6.56 6.61 -13.55
C THR A 348 -5.15 6.10 -13.30
N LYS A 349 -4.70 5.13 -14.08
CA LYS A 349 -3.32 4.63 -14.01
C LYS A 349 -2.31 5.78 -14.16
N GLU A 350 -2.54 6.66 -15.11
CA GLU A 350 -1.70 7.83 -15.41
C GLU A 350 -1.72 8.85 -14.27
N GLY A 351 -2.89 9.05 -13.64
CA GLY A 351 -3.03 9.91 -12.46
C GLY A 351 -2.23 9.38 -11.27
N TYR A 352 -2.31 8.07 -11.01
CA TYR A 352 -1.49 7.44 -9.98
C TYR A 352 0.00 7.46 -10.28
N GLN A 353 0.40 7.34 -11.56
CA GLN A 353 1.79 7.45 -11.96
C GLN A 353 2.34 8.87 -11.73
N LEU A 354 1.57 9.90 -12.03
CA LEU A 354 1.95 11.28 -11.71
C LEU A 354 2.06 11.49 -10.20
N GLN A 355 1.09 11.02 -9.42
CA GLN A 355 1.12 11.07 -7.96
C GLN A 355 2.38 10.37 -7.41
N ALA A 356 2.74 9.21 -7.94
CA ALA A 356 3.92 8.45 -7.53
C ALA A 356 5.23 9.19 -7.83
N LYS A 357 5.33 9.80 -9.03
CA LYS A 357 6.50 10.62 -9.40
C LYS A 357 6.66 11.82 -8.47
N LEU A 358 5.57 12.54 -8.18
CA LEU A 358 5.58 13.65 -7.23
C LEU A 358 6.03 13.20 -5.84
N PHE A 359 5.50 12.08 -5.35
CA PHE A 359 5.87 11.53 -4.05
C PHE A 359 7.35 11.12 -4.00
N VAL A 360 7.85 10.41 -5.02
CA VAL A 360 9.27 10.00 -5.07
C VAL A 360 10.19 11.22 -5.19
N LEU A 361 9.80 12.26 -5.93
CA LEU A 361 10.56 13.53 -5.95
C LEU A 361 10.72 14.12 -4.54
N ALA A 362 9.65 14.10 -3.72
CA ALA A 362 9.71 14.59 -2.35
C ALA A 362 10.61 13.72 -1.47
N LEU A 363 10.60 12.39 -1.64
CA LEU A 363 11.53 11.47 -0.97
C LEU A 363 12.98 11.74 -1.35
N LEU A 364 13.28 11.88 -2.66
CA LEU A 364 14.64 12.15 -3.15
C LEU A 364 15.18 13.49 -2.63
N LYS A 365 14.33 14.52 -2.52
CA LYS A 365 14.69 15.78 -1.86
C LYS A 365 15.09 15.55 -0.39
N SER A 366 14.28 14.84 0.39
CA SER A 366 14.54 14.53 1.80
C SER A 366 15.80 13.66 2.00
N TRP A 367 16.16 12.84 1.01
CA TRP A 367 17.37 12.01 1.02
C TRP A 367 18.60 12.71 0.45
N GLY A 368 18.45 13.91 -0.12
CA GLY A 368 19.54 14.67 -0.73
C GLY A 368 20.11 14.01 -1.99
N ASP A 369 19.29 13.25 -2.73
CA ASP A 369 19.69 12.58 -3.98
C ASP A 369 19.38 13.45 -5.20
N GLN A 370 20.24 14.44 -5.44
CA GLN A 370 20.09 15.38 -6.54
C GLN A 370 20.20 14.69 -7.92
N ALA A 371 21.06 13.67 -8.03
CA ALA A 371 21.29 12.98 -9.31
C ALA A 371 20.05 12.24 -9.81
N SER A 372 19.29 11.61 -8.92
CA SER A 372 18.03 10.95 -9.27
C SER A 372 16.87 11.93 -9.39
N LEU A 373 16.93 13.08 -8.71
CA LEU A 373 15.86 14.07 -8.65
C LEU A 373 15.65 14.79 -9.97
N GLU A 374 16.71 15.29 -10.60
CA GLU A 374 16.62 16.13 -11.81
C GLU A 374 15.95 15.41 -13.00
N PRO A 375 16.33 14.17 -13.35
CA PRO A 375 15.67 13.46 -14.45
C PRO A 375 14.18 13.18 -14.18
N LEU A 376 13.82 12.94 -12.91
CA LEU A 376 12.43 12.69 -12.54
C LEU A 376 11.59 13.98 -12.56
N LEU A 377 12.19 15.11 -12.15
CA LEU A 377 11.54 16.42 -12.22
C LEU A 377 11.21 16.81 -13.66
N ASP A 378 12.13 16.55 -14.61
CA ASP A 378 11.89 16.78 -16.03
C ASP A 378 10.71 15.95 -16.56
N GLN A 379 10.62 14.65 -16.17
CA GLN A 379 9.47 13.81 -16.52
C GLN A 379 8.15 14.33 -15.95
N VAL A 380 8.14 14.81 -14.71
CA VAL A 380 6.96 15.40 -14.07
C VAL A 380 6.53 16.68 -14.80
N ASN A 381 7.47 17.58 -15.10
CA ASN A 381 7.18 18.82 -15.81
C ASN A 381 6.57 18.54 -17.20
N LYS A 382 7.14 17.60 -17.95
CA LYS A 382 6.59 17.18 -19.25
C LYS A 382 5.17 16.64 -19.12
N GLN A 383 4.90 15.82 -18.11
CA GLN A 383 3.58 15.24 -17.89
C GLN A 383 2.52 16.29 -17.45
N ILE A 384 2.91 17.30 -16.65
CA ILE A 384 2.04 18.41 -16.24
C ILE A 384 1.67 19.26 -17.45
N ILE A 385 2.66 19.58 -18.33
CA ILE A 385 2.46 20.43 -19.51
C ILE A 385 1.64 19.71 -20.58
N SER A 386 2.01 18.47 -20.93
CA SER A 386 1.34 17.73 -22.01
C SER A 386 -0.09 17.34 -21.65
N GLY A 387 -0.35 17.10 -20.36
CA GLY A 387 -1.62 16.56 -19.90
C GLY A 387 -1.90 15.16 -20.45
N ASN A 388 -2.81 14.46 -19.81
CA ASN A 388 -3.42 13.29 -20.42
C ASN A 388 -4.65 13.80 -21.17
N ILE A 389 -4.54 14.13 -22.44
CA ILE A 389 -5.70 14.43 -23.28
C ILE A 389 -6.24 13.07 -23.71
N PRO A 390 -7.40 12.62 -23.21
CA PRO A 390 -8.02 11.40 -23.72
C PRO A 390 -8.33 11.63 -25.21
N ASN A 391 -7.85 10.75 -26.07
CA ASN A 391 -8.31 10.66 -27.46
C ASN A 391 -9.79 10.32 -27.52
#